data_30d3c4d50788e61edd107d5dd234bcc2
#
_entry.id   30d3c4d50788e61edd107d5dd234bcc2
#
_cell.length_a   1.000
_cell.length_b   1.000
_cell.length_c   1.000
_cell.angle_alpha   90.00
_cell.angle_beta   90.00
_cell.angle_gamma   90.00
#
_symmetry.space_group_name_H-M   'P 1'
#
loop_
_entity.id
_entity.type
_entity.pdbx_description
1 polymer ?
#
loop_
_entity_poly.entity_id
_entity_poly.type
_entity_poly.pdbx_seq_one_letter_code
_entity_poly.pdbx_strand_id
1 'polypeptide(L)'
;MSWLKGHKIDHAHICIEATGTYMEPVAECLYDAGYIVSVINPALGKAFAQSEGLRNKTDTVDARMLAEFCRQKRPAAWEAPHPLERALRALVVRHQALTDMHTQELNRTETAREVQRPSIDAHLLWLEAELKRLEKQIKDLTDDDPDMKHRRKLLESIPGIGEKTSAVLLAYIGLKDRFAHARQFAALRV
;
A
#
# COMPACT_ATOMS: atom_id res chain seq x y z
N MET A 1 -7.53 2.68 -17.63
CA MET A 1 -7.25 3.92 -18.42
C MET A 1 -7.74 3.85 -19.86
N SER A 2 -7.52 2.76 -20.61
CA SER A 2 -7.97 2.63 -22.01
C SER A 2 -9.49 2.85 -22.20
N TRP A 3 -10.30 2.35 -21.28
CA TRP A 3 -11.76 2.48 -21.31
C TRP A 3 -12.20 3.95 -21.19
N LEU A 4 -11.68 4.71 -20.24
CA LEU A 4 -12.00 6.13 -20.04
C LEU A 4 -11.63 6.95 -21.29
N LYS A 5 -10.42 6.74 -21.82
CA LYS A 5 -9.95 7.39 -23.06
C LYS A 5 -10.82 7.01 -24.26
N GLY A 6 -11.22 5.74 -24.39
CA GLY A 6 -12.11 5.28 -25.46
C GLY A 6 -13.49 5.93 -25.43
N HIS A 7 -13.97 6.32 -24.25
CA HIS A 7 -15.23 7.04 -24.07
C HIS A 7 -15.07 8.57 -24.03
N LYS A 8 -13.86 9.09 -24.31
CA LYS A 8 -13.55 10.54 -24.31
C LYS A 8 -13.90 11.22 -22.97
N ILE A 9 -13.67 10.49 -21.86
CA ILE A 9 -13.90 11.02 -20.51
C ILE A 9 -12.57 11.65 -20.05
N ASP A 10 -12.41 12.95 -20.26
CA ASP A 10 -11.18 13.68 -19.91
C ASP A 10 -11.23 14.21 -18.48
N HIS A 11 -12.43 14.41 -17.91
CA HIS A 11 -12.64 14.92 -16.56
C HIS A 11 -13.73 14.10 -15.87
N ALA A 12 -13.42 13.58 -14.69
CA ALA A 12 -14.38 12.89 -13.84
C ALA A 12 -13.98 12.99 -12.38
N HIS A 13 -14.97 12.95 -11.48
CA HIS A 13 -14.78 12.67 -10.07
C HIS A 13 -15.10 11.19 -9.85
N ILE A 14 -14.10 10.41 -9.50
CA ILE A 14 -14.18 8.95 -9.40
C ILE A 14 -14.17 8.55 -7.93
N CYS A 15 -15.19 7.82 -7.51
CA CYS A 15 -15.31 7.30 -6.14
C CYS A 15 -14.93 5.83 -6.11
N ILE A 16 -14.02 5.47 -5.21
CA ILE A 16 -13.52 4.10 -5.03
C ILE A 16 -13.73 3.71 -3.58
N GLU A 17 -14.17 2.48 -3.35
CA GLU A 17 -14.27 1.91 -2.01
C GLU A 17 -12.91 1.40 -1.54
N ALA A 18 -12.54 1.69 -0.29
CA ALA A 18 -11.28 1.26 0.33
C ALA A 18 -11.32 -0.25 0.65
N THR A 19 -11.34 -1.09 -0.38
CA THR A 19 -11.39 -2.55 -0.25
C THR A 19 -10.27 -3.22 -1.02
N GLY A 20 -9.57 -4.15 -0.33
CA GLY A 20 -8.58 -5.03 -0.93
C GLY A 20 -7.32 -4.35 -1.46
N THR A 21 -6.45 -5.19 -2.02
CA THR A 21 -5.11 -4.81 -2.51
C THR A 21 -5.11 -4.06 -3.83
N TYR A 22 -6.25 -4.04 -4.55
CA TYR A 22 -6.36 -3.42 -5.87
C TYR A 22 -6.72 -1.93 -5.82
N MET A 23 -7.23 -1.44 -4.70
CA MET A 23 -7.70 -0.08 -4.57
C MET A 23 -6.58 0.94 -4.76
N GLU A 24 -5.47 0.79 -4.04
CA GLU A 24 -4.36 1.76 -4.10
C GLU A 24 -3.78 1.92 -5.52
N PRO A 25 -3.38 0.84 -6.24
CA PRO A 25 -2.85 0.98 -7.59
C PRO A 25 -3.84 1.62 -8.58
N VAL A 26 -5.13 1.34 -8.44
CA VAL A 26 -6.16 1.96 -9.30
C VAL A 26 -6.34 3.43 -8.97
N ALA A 27 -6.42 3.78 -7.67
CA ALA A 27 -6.54 5.17 -7.22
C ALA A 27 -5.34 6.01 -7.68
N GLU A 28 -4.12 5.49 -7.51
CA GLU A 28 -2.88 6.12 -7.95
C GLU A 28 -2.85 6.34 -9.46
N CYS A 29 -3.19 5.31 -10.24
CA CYS A 29 -3.22 5.39 -11.70
C CYS A 29 -4.22 6.45 -12.21
N LEU A 30 -5.38 6.58 -11.56
CA LEU A 30 -6.39 7.57 -11.90
C LEU A 30 -5.97 8.98 -11.47
N TYR A 31 -5.41 9.11 -10.27
CA TYR A 31 -4.87 10.37 -9.75
C TYR A 31 -3.73 10.91 -10.63
N ASP A 32 -2.76 10.06 -10.98
CA ASP A 32 -1.63 10.42 -11.84
C ASP A 32 -2.08 10.78 -13.27
N ALA A 33 -3.26 10.30 -13.67
CA ALA A 33 -3.89 10.69 -14.94
C ALA A 33 -4.71 11.99 -14.88
N GLY A 34 -4.74 12.67 -13.71
CA GLY A 34 -5.40 13.96 -13.52
C GLY A 34 -6.89 13.90 -13.16
N TYR A 35 -7.42 12.71 -12.82
CA TYR A 35 -8.80 12.59 -12.33
C TYR A 35 -8.89 12.96 -10.85
N ILE A 36 -10.03 13.52 -10.45
CA ILE A 36 -10.35 13.68 -9.02
C ILE A 36 -10.78 12.30 -8.51
N VAL A 37 -10.05 11.78 -7.53
CA VAL A 37 -10.34 10.48 -6.91
C VAL A 37 -10.77 10.70 -5.47
N SER A 38 -11.82 10.01 -5.03
CA SER A 38 -12.19 9.92 -3.62
C SER A 38 -12.19 8.46 -3.18
N VAL A 39 -11.49 8.17 -2.10
CA VAL A 39 -11.45 6.84 -1.48
C VAL A 39 -12.36 6.87 -0.26
N ILE A 40 -13.41 6.05 -0.28
CA ILE A 40 -14.43 6.05 0.77
C ILE A 40 -14.36 4.79 1.64
N ASN A 41 -14.75 4.94 2.90
CA ASN A 41 -14.93 3.80 3.78
C ASN A 41 -16.09 2.92 3.28
N PRO A 42 -15.90 1.58 3.17
CA PRO A 42 -16.94 0.64 2.79
C PRO A 42 -18.24 0.77 3.59
N ALA A 43 -18.14 1.13 4.88
CA ALA A 43 -19.30 1.35 5.72
C ALA A 43 -20.20 2.50 5.21
N LEU A 44 -19.61 3.55 4.61
CA LEU A 44 -20.37 4.67 4.04
C LEU A 44 -21.10 4.25 2.77
N GLY A 45 -20.44 3.48 1.88
CA GLY A 45 -21.07 2.92 0.68
C GLY A 45 -22.24 2.01 1.05
N LYS A 46 -22.04 1.12 2.03
CA LYS A 46 -23.10 0.23 2.53
C LYS A 46 -24.27 0.98 3.14
N ALA A 47 -24.02 1.99 3.97
CA ALA A 47 -25.08 2.80 4.58
C ALA A 47 -25.89 3.56 3.52
N PHE A 48 -25.19 4.09 2.49
CA PHE A 48 -25.85 4.78 1.37
C PHE A 48 -26.70 3.81 0.54
N ALA A 49 -26.20 2.63 0.20
CA ALA A 49 -26.97 1.60 -0.51
C ALA A 49 -28.25 1.21 0.25
N GLN A 50 -28.16 1.10 1.57
CA GLN A 50 -29.34 0.82 2.43
C GLN A 50 -30.36 1.97 2.42
N SER A 51 -29.91 3.23 2.44
CA SER A 51 -30.79 4.40 2.38
C SER A 51 -31.51 4.52 1.04
N GLU A 52 -30.88 4.07 -0.05
CA GLU A 52 -31.48 4.03 -1.39
C GLU A 52 -32.34 2.76 -1.63
N GLY A 53 -32.46 1.88 -0.66
CA GLY A 53 -33.27 0.65 -0.77
C GLY A 53 -32.66 -0.40 -1.71
N LEU A 54 -31.38 -0.31 -2.04
CA LEU A 54 -30.69 -1.24 -2.94
C LEU A 54 -30.47 -2.59 -2.22
N ARG A 55 -31.11 -3.66 -2.72
CA ARG A 55 -31.03 -5.01 -2.14
C ARG A 55 -30.16 -5.98 -2.95
N ASN A 56 -30.00 -5.73 -4.24
CA ASN A 56 -29.24 -6.60 -5.13
C ASN A 56 -27.78 -6.16 -5.18
N LYS A 57 -26.88 -7.10 -4.95
CA LYS A 57 -25.44 -6.88 -5.02
C LYS A 57 -24.89 -7.46 -6.32
N THR A 58 -24.58 -6.59 -7.26
CA THR A 58 -23.83 -6.90 -8.49
C THR A 58 -22.84 -5.78 -8.74
N ASP A 59 -21.74 -6.03 -9.42
CA ASP A 59 -20.70 -5.04 -9.71
C ASP A 59 -21.28 -3.81 -10.43
N THR A 60 -22.27 -4.01 -11.31
CA THR A 60 -22.93 -2.91 -12.02
C THR A 60 -23.78 -2.05 -11.09
N VAL A 61 -24.49 -2.64 -10.14
CA VAL A 61 -25.31 -1.92 -9.14
C VAL A 61 -24.39 -1.18 -8.17
N ASP A 62 -23.33 -1.83 -7.72
CA ASP A 62 -22.34 -1.25 -6.81
C ASP A 62 -21.62 -0.07 -7.48
N ALA A 63 -21.22 -0.18 -8.76
CA ALA A 63 -20.61 0.93 -9.50
C ALA A 63 -21.57 2.13 -9.67
N ARG A 64 -22.84 1.90 -9.98
CA ARG A 64 -23.85 2.95 -10.07
C ARG A 64 -24.12 3.62 -8.72
N MET A 65 -24.18 2.83 -7.66
CA MET A 65 -24.35 3.32 -6.30
C MET A 65 -23.17 4.21 -5.89
N LEU A 66 -21.94 3.80 -6.17
CA LEU A 66 -20.74 4.61 -5.88
C LEU A 66 -20.74 5.91 -6.69
N ALA A 67 -21.15 5.89 -7.96
CA ALA A 67 -21.26 7.08 -8.78
C ALA A 67 -22.33 8.05 -8.24
N GLU A 68 -23.46 7.53 -7.79
CA GLU A 68 -24.54 8.35 -7.21
C GLU A 68 -24.14 8.91 -5.84
N PHE A 69 -23.47 8.10 -4.99
CA PHE A 69 -22.86 8.56 -3.76
C PHE A 69 -21.89 9.73 -4.02
N CYS A 70 -21.01 9.58 -4.99
CA CYS A 70 -20.04 10.59 -5.37
C CYS A 70 -20.73 11.89 -5.79
N ARG A 71 -21.77 11.79 -6.61
CA ARG A 71 -22.56 12.93 -7.11
C ARG A 71 -23.26 13.68 -5.97
N GLN A 72 -23.91 12.95 -5.05
CA GLN A 72 -24.71 13.55 -3.97
C GLN A 72 -23.85 14.07 -2.81
N LYS A 73 -22.89 13.27 -2.36
CA LYS A 73 -22.13 13.55 -1.14
C LYS A 73 -20.86 14.36 -1.38
N ARG A 74 -20.34 14.36 -2.63
CA ARG A 74 -19.10 15.06 -3.01
C ARG A 74 -17.98 14.81 -2.00
N PRO A 75 -17.59 13.54 -1.77
CA PRO A 75 -16.59 13.21 -0.78
C PRO A 75 -15.27 13.94 -1.08
N ALA A 76 -14.48 14.19 -0.04
CA ALA A 76 -13.19 14.86 -0.19
C ALA A 76 -12.28 14.13 -1.17
N ALA A 77 -11.56 14.89 -1.99
CA ALA A 77 -10.57 14.31 -2.87
C ALA A 77 -9.46 13.63 -2.06
N TRP A 78 -9.08 12.44 -2.52
CA TRP A 78 -7.93 11.71 -2.01
C TRP A 78 -6.65 12.25 -2.65
N GLU A 79 -5.64 12.46 -1.84
CA GLU A 79 -4.32 12.81 -2.31
C GLU A 79 -3.43 11.58 -2.34
N ALA A 80 -2.85 11.31 -3.51
CA ALA A 80 -1.90 10.20 -3.64
C ALA A 80 -0.64 10.46 -2.79
N PRO A 81 -0.08 9.42 -2.17
CA PRO A 81 1.25 9.51 -1.58
C PRO A 81 2.29 9.89 -2.65
N HIS A 82 3.37 10.52 -2.21
CA HIS A 82 4.47 10.86 -3.11
C HIS A 82 5.01 9.60 -3.83
N PRO A 83 5.43 9.66 -5.10
CA PRO A 83 5.93 8.49 -5.82
C PRO A 83 7.05 7.73 -5.08
N LEU A 84 7.94 8.44 -4.39
CA LEU A 84 8.99 7.81 -3.57
C LEU A 84 8.43 7.04 -2.36
N GLU A 85 7.36 7.57 -1.72
CA GLU A 85 6.67 6.87 -0.64
C GLU A 85 6.03 5.57 -1.13
N ARG A 86 5.38 5.62 -2.31
CA ARG A 86 4.78 4.45 -2.96
C ARG A 86 5.84 3.40 -3.27
N ALA A 87 6.98 3.82 -3.85
CA ALA A 87 8.09 2.94 -4.16
C ALA A 87 8.69 2.30 -2.90
N LEU A 88 8.94 3.10 -1.86
CA LEU A 88 9.45 2.60 -0.58
C LEU A 88 8.49 1.59 0.05
N ARG A 89 7.19 1.90 0.06
CA ARG A 89 6.17 1.00 0.60
C ARG A 89 6.11 -0.32 -0.15
N ALA A 90 6.18 -0.29 -1.48
CA ALA A 90 6.20 -1.51 -2.29
C ALA A 90 7.42 -2.39 -1.99
N LEU A 91 8.61 -1.79 -1.82
CA LEU A 91 9.83 -2.51 -1.46
C LEU A 91 9.76 -3.10 -0.05
N VAL A 92 9.26 -2.35 0.93
CA VAL A 92 9.10 -2.80 2.32
C VAL A 92 8.11 -3.96 2.41
N VAL A 93 6.95 -3.86 1.74
CA VAL A 93 5.96 -4.94 1.69
C VAL A 93 6.54 -6.19 1.02
N ARG A 94 7.31 -6.02 -0.07
CA ARG A 94 7.97 -7.15 -0.72
C ARG A 94 9.03 -7.79 0.17
N HIS A 95 9.83 -6.98 0.86
CA HIS A 95 10.84 -7.46 1.82
C HIS A 95 10.19 -8.28 2.93
N GLN A 96 9.08 -7.80 3.51
CA GLN A 96 8.34 -8.53 4.54
C GLN A 96 7.84 -9.88 4.03
N ALA A 97 7.22 -9.91 2.84
CA ALA A 97 6.73 -11.15 2.24
C ALA A 97 7.85 -12.19 2.03
N LEU A 98 9.05 -11.76 1.59
CA LEU A 98 10.20 -12.67 1.47
C LEU A 98 10.77 -13.10 2.81
N THR A 99 10.72 -12.25 3.83
CA THR A 99 11.11 -12.61 5.21
C THR A 99 10.20 -13.70 5.76
N ASP A 100 8.90 -13.58 5.52
CA ASP A 100 7.92 -14.59 5.94
C ASP A 100 8.15 -15.93 5.21
N MET A 101 8.41 -15.87 3.89
CA MET A 101 8.77 -17.06 3.10
C MET A 101 10.06 -17.73 3.60
N HIS A 102 11.08 -16.94 3.93
CA HIS A 102 12.35 -17.43 4.48
C HIS A 102 12.12 -18.15 5.82
N THR A 103 11.33 -17.55 6.70
CA THR A 103 10.97 -18.15 7.99
C THR A 103 10.21 -19.47 7.81
N GLN A 104 9.25 -19.51 6.86
CA GLN A 104 8.51 -20.74 6.54
C GLN A 104 9.44 -21.83 6.01
N GLU A 105 10.39 -21.47 5.16
CA GLU A 105 11.33 -22.44 4.60
C GLU A 105 12.34 -22.94 5.64
N LEU A 106 12.83 -22.08 6.54
CA LEU A 106 13.62 -22.48 7.70
C LEU A 106 12.89 -23.51 8.57
N ASN A 107 11.63 -23.25 8.90
CA ASN A 107 10.84 -24.19 9.71
C ASN A 107 10.66 -25.56 9.00
N ARG A 108 10.64 -25.58 7.67
CA ARG A 108 10.59 -26.84 6.90
C ARG A 108 11.87 -27.66 7.01
N THR A 109 13.02 -27.04 7.22
CA THR A 109 14.29 -27.78 7.38
C THR A 109 14.27 -28.73 8.57
N GLU A 110 13.54 -28.39 9.65
CA GLU A 110 13.48 -29.21 10.87
C GLU A 110 12.86 -30.59 10.64
N THR A 111 11.87 -30.66 9.74
CA THR A 111 11.10 -31.87 9.44
C THR A 111 11.41 -32.48 8.09
N ALA A 112 12.28 -31.84 7.28
CA ALA A 112 12.59 -32.25 5.93
C ALA A 112 13.34 -33.59 5.88
N ARG A 113 12.91 -34.47 4.99
CA ARG A 113 13.67 -35.68 4.64
C ARG A 113 14.90 -35.29 3.82
N GLU A 114 15.92 -36.14 3.88
CA GLU A 114 17.21 -35.90 3.22
C GLU A 114 17.09 -35.56 1.73
N VAL A 115 16.18 -36.23 1.02
CA VAL A 115 15.91 -35.97 -0.41
C VAL A 115 15.31 -34.59 -0.70
N GLN A 116 14.72 -33.93 0.27
CA GLN A 116 14.10 -32.58 0.14
C GLN A 116 15.10 -31.47 0.44
N ARG A 117 16.11 -31.74 1.28
CA ARG A 117 17.07 -30.71 1.77
C ARG A 117 17.75 -29.91 0.67
N PRO A 118 18.26 -30.51 -0.43
CA PRO A 118 18.93 -29.74 -1.47
C PRO A 118 18.01 -28.66 -2.11
N SER A 119 16.73 -28.95 -2.25
CA SER A 119 15.75 -28.00 -2.78
C SER A 119 15.47 -26.86 -1.80
N ILE A 120 15.32 -27.19 -0.52
CA ILE A 120 15.07 -26.22 0.56
C ILE A 120 16.29 -25.29 0.71
N ASP A 121 17.49 -25.85 0.74
CA ASP A 121 18.73 -25.08 0.90
C ASP A 121 18.96 -24.12 -0.29
N ALA A 122 18.68 -24.57 -1.50
CA ALA A 122 18.76 -23.73 -2.69
C ALA A 122 17.75 -22.57 -2.64
N HIS A 123 16.54 -22.83 -2.15
CA HIS A 123 15.52 -21.79 -2.01
C HIS A 123 15.88 -20.78 -0.90
N LEU A 124 16.38 -21.25 0.25
CA LEU A 124 16.86 -20.39 1.31
C LEU A 124 17.99 -19.47 0.83
N LEU A 125 18.96 -20.01 0.11
CA LEU A 125 20.08 -19.24 -0.46
C LEU A 125 19.57 -18.14 -1.40
N TRP A 126 18.58 -18.45 -2.23
CA TRP A 126 17.98 -17.47 -3.13
C TRP A 126 17.22 -16.38 -2.34
N LEU A 127 16.43 -16.77 -1.33
CA LEU A 127 15.69 -15.82 -0.48
C LEU A 127 16.64 -14.87 0.24
N GLU A 128 17.74 -15.36 0.80
CA GLU A 128 18.75 -14.53 1.47
C GLU A 128 19.39 -13.51 0.53
N ALA A 129 19.75 -13.96 -0.70
CA ALA A 129 20.32 -13.07 -1.71
C ALA A 129 19.34 -11.97 -2.12
N GLU A 130 18.07 -12.34 -2.31
CA GLU A 130 17.02 -11.41 -2.72
C GLU A 130 16.66 -10.41 -1.60
N LEU A 131 16.61 -10.86 -0.33
CA LEU A 131 16.44 -9.98 0.82
C LEU A 131 17.54 -8.92 0.90
N LYS A 132 18.81 -9.33 0.76
CA LYS A 132 19.95 -8.39 0.72
C LYS A 132 19.84 -7.39 -0.44
N ARG A 133 19.36 -7.84 -1.61
CA ARG A 133 19.14 -6.97 -2.76
C ARG A 133 18.08 -5.92 -2.48
N LEU A 134 16.96 -6.32 -1.85
CA LEU A 134 15.89 -5.39 -1.48
C LEU A 134 16.33 -4.42 -0.38
N GLU A 135 17.06 -4.88 0.63
CA GLU A 135 17.63 -4.01 1.68
C GLU A 135 18.49 -2.90 1.06
N LYS A 136 19.35 -3.27 0.09
CA LYS A 136 20.14 -2.28 -0.64
C LYS A 136 19.26 -1.30 -1.42
N GLN A 137 18.23 -1.77 -2.13
CA GLN A 137 17.33 -0.91 -2.89
C GLN A 137 16.56 0.06 -1.98
N ILE A 138 16.09 -0.41 -0.82
CA ILE A 138 15.42 0.43 0.19
C ILE A 138 16.39 1.51 0.68
N LYS A 139 17.62 1.15 0.96
CA LYS A 139 18.65 2.08 1.41
C LYS A 139 18.97 3.13 0.36
N ASP A 140 19.26 2.69 -0.87
CA ASP A 140 19.57 3.59 -1.99
C ASP A 140 18.41 4.58 -2.20
N LEU A 141 17.16 4.09 -2.27
CA LEU A 141 15.98 4.94 -2.43
C LEU A 141 15.82 5.99 -1.32
N THR A 142 16.12 5.61 -0.07
CA THR A 142 16.02 6.53 1.08
C THR A 142 17.22 7.47 1.20
N ASP A 143 18.38 7.11 0.66
CA ASP A 143 19.58 7.96 0.67
C ASP A 143 19.61 8.96 -0.47
N ASP A 144 18.96 8.66 -1.59
CA ASP A 144 18.92 9.52 -2.78
C ASP A 144 18.03 10.76 -2.58
N ASP A 145 17.04 10.68 -1.68
CA ASP A 145 16.16 11.80 -1.35
C ASP A 145 16.57 12.46 -0.01
N PRO A 146 16.89 13.79 0.00
CA PRO A 146 17.35 14.47 1.20
C PRO A 146 16.34 14.46 2.37
N ASP A 147 15.04 14.58 2.07
CA ASP A 147 14.00 14.61 3.10
C ASP A 147 13.79 13.23 3.72
N MET A 148 13.76 12.17 2.88
CA MET A 148 13.71 10.79 3.36
C MET A 148 14.93 10.45 4.21
N LYS A 149 16.12 10.82 3.76
CA LYS A 149 17.37 10.61 4.48
C LYS A 149 17.38 11.30 5.83
N HIS A 150 16.91 12.55 5.88
CA HIS A 150 16.82 13.30 7.13
C HIS A 150 15.84 12.63 8.11
N ARG A 151 14.64 12.28 7.65
CA ARG A 151 13.63 11.59 8.47
C ARG A 151 14.10 10.22 8.95
N ARG A 152 14.80 9.46 8.10
CA ARG A 152 15.40 8.18 8.49
C ARG A 152 16.38 8.37 9.65
N LYS A 153 17.32 9.33 9.54
CA LYS A 153 18.28 9.62 10.60
C LYS A 153 17.61 10.03 11.92
N LEU A 154 16.52 10.80 11.85
CA LEU A 154 15.75 11.16 13.05
C LEU A 154 15.13 9.90 13.70
N LEU A 155 14.57 8.97 12.92
CA LEU A 155 14.03 7.72 13.44
C LEU A 155 15.12 6.85 14.05
N GLU A 156 16.26 6.70 13.39
CA GLU A 156 17.42 5.92 13.85
C GLU A 156 18.09 6.50 15.09
N SER A 157 17.89 7.80 15.38
CA SER A 157 18.36 8.41 16.63
C SER A 157 17.59 7.93 17.88
N ILE A 158 16.43 7.31 17.69
CA ILE A 158 15.61 6.75 18.77
C ILE A 158 16.17 5.38 19.17
N PRO A 159 16.55 5.17 20.45
CA PRO A 159 17.05 3.87 20.89
C PRO A 159 16.10 2.71 20.54
N GLY A 160 16.62 1.66 19.91
CA GLY A 160 15.85 0.49 19.49
C GLY A 160 15.25 0.58 18.07
N ILE A 161 15.35 1.72 17.38
CA ILE A 161 14.97 1.83 15.98
C ILE A 161 16.23 1.69 15.11
N GLY A 162 16.35 0.54 14.44
CA GLY A 162 17.40 0.27 13.47
C GLY A 162 16.95 0.55 12.03
N GLU A 163 17.85 0.33 11.07
CA GLU A 163 17.65 0.60 9.64
C GLU A 163 16.38 -0.05 9.05
N LYS A 164 16.07 -1.30 9.43
CA LYS A 164 14.86 -1.99 8.96
C LYS A 164 13.58 -1.35 9.51
N THR A 165 13.57 -1.06 10.81
CA THR A 165 12.40 -0.46 11.47
C THR A 165 12.17 0.97 10.97
N SER A 166 13.23 1.75 10.78
CA SER A 166 13.13 3.12 10.24
C SER A 166 12.55 3.13 8.83
N ALA A 167 12.95 2.18 7.96
CA ALA A 167 12.40 2.04 6.61
C ALA A 167 10.90 1.71 6.62
N VAL A 168 10.47 0.78 7.49
CA VAL A 168 9.05 0.44 7.68
C VAL A 168 8.27 1.67 8.15
N LEU A 169 8.75 2.35 9.18
CA LEU A 169 8.09 3.55 9.68
C LEU A 169 7.97 4.64 8.61
N LEU A 170 9.03 4.91 7.86
CA LEU A 170 9.01 5.88 6.76
C LEU A 170 7.98 5.53 5.67
N ALA A 171 7.87 4.25 5.31
CA ALA A 171 6.93 3.77 4.31
C ALA A 171 5.46 4.07 4.69
N TYR A 172 5.15 4.16 5.99
CA TYR A 172 3.80 4.40 6.50
C TYR A 172 3.57 5.84 7.00
N ILE A 173 4.59 6.50 7.57
CA ILE A 173 4.50 7.91 7.99
C ILE A 173 4.46 8.83 6.76
N GLY A 174 5.27 8.51 5.75
CA GLY A 174 5.41 9.31 4.53
C GLY A 174 6.23 10.59 4.72
N LEU A 175 6.32 11.38 3.64
CA LEU A 175 7.03 12.67 3.59
C LEU A 175 6.18 13.85 4.06
N LYS A 176 4.85 13.73 3.98
CA LYS A 176 3.93 14.77 4.45
C LYS A 176 3.65 14.59 5.94
N ASP A 177 3.49 15.69 6.67
CA ASP A 177 3.05 15.67 8.07
C ASP A 177 1.56 15.33 8.15
N ARG A 178 1.27 14.03 8.02
CA ARG A 178 -0.10 13.48 8.01
C ARG A 178 -0.72 13.36 9.39
N PHE A 179 0.10 13.43 10.43
CA PHE A 179 -0.32 13.18 11.81
C PHE A 179 -0.10 14.44 12.65
N ALA A 180 -1.20 15.05 13.08
CA ALA A 180 -1.15 16.19 14.01
C ALA A 180 -0.69 15.77 15.43
N HIS A 181 -0.91 14.48 15.80
CA HIS A 181 -0.60 13.97 17.14
C HIS A 181 -0.17 12.49 17.09
N ALA A 182 0.69 12.08 18.02
CA ALA A 182 1.19 10.71 18.15
C ALA A 182 0.09 9.64 18.24
N ARG A 183 -1.09 9.97 18.80
CA ARG A 183 -2.26 9.06 18.86
C ARG A 183 -2.80 8.68 17.48
N GLN A 184 -2.74 9.60 16.50
CA GLN A 184 -3.17 9.31 15.13
C GLN A 184 -2.23 8.32 14.47
N PHE A 185 -0.93 8.45 14.74
CA PHE A 185 0.07 7.48 14.27
C PHE A 185 -0.12 6.10 14.92
N ALA A 186 -0.36 6.05 16.23
CA ALA A 186 -0.60 4.79 16.94
C ALA A 186 -1.88 4.05 16.48
N ALA A 187 -2.82 4.76 15.86
CA ALA A 187 -4.03 4.17 15.28
C ALA A 187 -3.82 3.57 13.88
N LEU A 188 -2.63 3.78 13.28
CA LEU A 188 -2.26 3.19 12.00
C LEU A 188 -2.06 1.69 12.21
N ARG A 189 -2.96 0.88 11.68
CA ARG A 189 -2.76 -0.58 11.63
C ARG A 189 -1.79 -0.88 10.49
N VAL A 190 -0.58 -1.20 10.87
CA VAL A 190 0.46 -1.73 9.97
C VAL A 190 0.23 -3.22 9.76
#